data_75e8b8103af822f0b2f1283689dfadd8
#
_entry.id   75e8b8103af822f0b2f1283689dfadd8
#
_cell.length_a   1.000
_cell.length_b   1.000
_cell.length_c   1.000
_cell.angle_alpha   90.00
_cell.angle_beta   90.00
_cell.angle_gamma   90.00
#
_symmetry.space_group_name_H-M   'P 1'
#
loop_
_entity.id
_entity.type
_entity.pdbx_description
1 polymer ?
#
loop_
_entity_poly.entity_id
_entity_poly.type
_entity_poly.pdbx_seq_one_letter_code
_entity_poly.pdbx_strand_id
1 'polypeptide(L)'
;MKTITAFTLIGLMTMLLQTTPARADDDVREMKVLSEGLGLITLEQAQAIALEAKPGVIDDADLESRTFGKGWDYEFEIVDADGNEWEVYINAKTGEVRKIEKDWF
;
A
#
# COMPACT_ATOMS: atom_id res chain seq x y z
N MET A 1 7.25 3.16 44.99
CA MET A 1 8.32 2.22 44.69
C MET A 1 7.86 1.12 43.76
N LYS A 2 6.81 0.45 44.11
CA LYS A 2 6.31 -0.66 43.32
C LYS A 2 5.72 -0.21 42.00
N THR A 3 5.13 0.95 42.00
CA THR A 3 4.54 1.54 40.79
C THR A 3 5.60 1.86 39.73
N ILE A 4 6.80 2.19 40.17
CA ILE A 4 7.89 2.52 39.23
C ILE A 4 8.25 1.31 38.41
N THR A 5 8.24 0.12 39.02
CA THR A 5 8.53 -1.10 38.33
C THR A 5 7.52 -1.39 37.21
N ALA A 6 6.25 -1.09 37.49
CA ALA A 6 5.20 -1.27 36.49
C ALA A 6 5.41 -0.39 35.27
N PHE A 7 5.84 0.85 35.49
CA PHE A 7 6.14 1.74 34.37
C PHE A 7 7.25 1.20 33.48
N THR A 8 8.26 0.61 34.09
CA THR A 8 9.36 0.04 33.35
C THR A 8 8.88 -1.06 32.42
N LEU A 9 7.99 -1.91 32.92
CA LEU A 9 7.43 -2.98 32.09
C LEU A 9 6.65 -2.44 30.91
N ILE A 10 5.86 -1.42 31.13
CA ILE A 10 5.08 -0.82 30.06
C ILE A 10 6.00 -0.25 28.99
N GLY A 11 7.08 0.39 29.42
CA GLY A 11 8.05 0.92 28.47
C GLY A 11 8.65 -0.13 27.59
N LEU A 12 8.97 -1.28 28.17
CA LEU A 12 9.55 -2.38 27.41
C LEU A 12 8.58 -2.93 26.38
N MET A 13 7.32 -3.07 26.75
CA MET A 13 6.30 -3.54 25.82
C MET A 13 6.13 -2.59 24.65
N THR A 14 6.17 -1.30 24.92
CA THR A 14 6.07 -0.31 23.86
C THR A 14 7.22 -0.45 22.86
N MET A 15 8.40 -0.70 23.35
CA MET A 15 9.55 -0.87 22.47
C MET A 15 9.41 -2.12 21.60
N LEU A 16 8.88 -3.19 22.14
CA LEU A 16 8.66 -4.41 21.38
C LEU A 16 7.68 -4.19 20.23
N LEU A 17 6.67 -3.36 20.45
CA LEU A 17 5.70 -3.05 19.40
C LEU A 17 6.33 -2.26 18.25
N GLN A 18 7.46 -1.64 18.47
CA GLN A 18 8.14 -0.86 17.45
C GLN A 18 9.05 -1.71 16.56
N THR A 19 9.15 -3.00 16.83
CA THR A 19 10.01 -3.88 16.04
C THR A 19 9.26 -4.49 14.85
N THR A 20 8.45 -3.70 14.17
CA THR A 20 7.79 -4.13 12.95
C THR A 20 8.80 -4.26 11.80
N PRO A 21 8.50 -5.10 10.81
CA PRO A 21 9.43 -5.27 9.69
C PRO A 21 9.70 -3.95 8.98
N ALA A 22 10.95 -3.55 8.96
CA ALA A 22 11.34 -2.28 8.37
C ALA A 22 11.13 -2.24 6.85
N ARG A 23 11.15 -3.41 6.21
CA ARG A 23 11.07 -3.49 4.76
C ARG A 23 9.74 -3.00 4.22
N ALA A 24 8.63 -3.38 4.83
CA ALA A 24 7.31 -2.93 4.40
C ALA A 24 7.13 -1.43 4.61
N ASP A 25 7.67 -0.91 5.70
CA ASP A 25 7.63 0.52 5.99
C ASP A 25 8.42 1.32 4.97
N ASP A 26 9.56 0.79 4.52
CA ASP A 26 10.39 1.46 3.54
C ASP A 26 9.69 1.58 2.20
N ASP A 27 9.01 0.54 1.74
CA ASP A 27 8.27 0.56 0.48
C ASP A 27 7.13 1.57 0.51
N VAL A 28 6.38 1.60 1.59
CA VAL A 28 5.27 2.54 1.75
C VAL A 28 5.79 3.96 1.83
N ARG A 29 6.86 4.17 2.56
CA ARG A 29 7.48 5.49 2.69
C ARG A 29 7.99 5.99 1.35
N GLU A 30 8.61 5.13 0.58
CA GLU A 30 9.13 5.48 -0.74
C GLU A 30 8.00 5.89 -1.67
N MET A 31 6.91 5.13 -1.70
CA MET A 31 5.74 5.48 -2.49
C MET A 31 5.16 6.83 -2.08
N LYS A 32 5.13 7.11 -0.79
CA LYS A 32 4.63 8.38 -0.29
C LYS A 32 5.50 9.54 -0.76
N VAL A 33 6.81 9.40 -0.66
CA VAL A 33 7.74 10.44 -1.09
C VAL A 33 7.59 10.68 -2.59
N LEU A 34 7.51 9.64 -3.38
CA LEU A 34 7.34 9.76 -4.83
C LEU A 34 6.01 10.40 -5.19
N SER A 35 4.93 9.99 -4.57
CA SER A 35 3.60 10.54 -4.89
C SER A 35 3.53 12.01 -4.54
N GLU A 36 4.07 12.43 -3.42
CA GLU A 36 4.09 13.83 -3.04
C GLU A 36 4.97 14.64 -3.97
N GLY A 37 6.15 14.14 -4.28
CA GLY A 37 7.09 14.85 -5.15
C GLY A 37 6.62 14.99 -6.57
N LEU A 38 5.84 14.04 -7.07
CA LEU A 38 5.35 14.03 -8.45
C LEU A 38 3.92 14.57 -8.58
N GLY A 39 3.29 14.97 -7.49
CA GLY A 39 1.92 15.49 -7.51
C GLY A 39 0.90 14.42 -7.86
N LEU A 40 1.10 13.21 -7.39
CA LEU A 40 0.20 12.09 -7.63
C LEU A 40 -0.83 11.97 -6.51
N ILE A 41 -1.88 11.19 -6.77
CA ILE A 41 -2.83 10.86 -5.70
C ILE A 41 -2.10 10.01 -4.66
N THR A 42 -2.63 9.97 -3.44
CA THR A 42 -1.99 9.19 -2.38
C THR A 42 -2.22 7.70 -2.56
N LEU A 43 -1.38 6.89 -1.93
CA LEU A 43 -1.56 5.44 -1.91
C LEU A 43 -2.94 5.09 -1.35
N GLU A 44 -3.35 5.74 -0.27
CA GLU A 44 -4.64 5.50 0.36
C GLU A 44 -5.80 5.80 -0.58
N GLN A 45 -5.72 6.89 -1.32
CA GLN A 45 -6.73 7.24 -2.31
C GLN A 45 -6.79 6.18 -3.40
N ALA A 46 -5.64 5.76 -3.89
CA ALA A 46 -5.56 4.74 -4.93
C ALA A 46 -6.11 3.40 -4.45
N GLN A 47 -5.80 3.02 -3.21
CA GLN A 47 -6.33 1.79 -2.61
C GLN A 47 -7.86 1.79 -2.55
N ALA A 48 -8.43 2.91 -2.14
CA ALA A 48 -9.87 3.04 -2.07
C ALA A 48 -10.51 2.88 -3.45
N ILE A 49 -9.91 3.48 -4.46
CA ILE A 49 -10.39 3.37 -5.84
C ILE A 49 -10.29 1.92 -6.32
N ALA A 50 -9.17 1.28 -6.05
CA ALA A 50 -8.94 -0.10 -6.47
C ALA A 50 -9.95 -1.05 -5.83
N LEU A 51 -10.21 -0.90 -4.54
CA LEU A 51 -11.15 -1.77 -3.82
C LEU A 51 -12.60 -1.53 -4.22
N GLU A 52 -12.93 -0.32 -4.64
CA GLU A 52 -14.24 -0.05 -5.18
C GLU A 52 -14.41 -0.74 -6.54
N ALA A 53 -13.39 -0.69 -7.36
CA ALA A 53 -13.41 -1.31 -8.68
C ALA A 53 -13.37 -2.84 -8.60
N LYS A 54 -12.63 -3.38 -7.66
CA LYS A 54 -12.48 -4.82 -7.45
C LYS A 54 -12.41 -5.12 -5.96
N PRO A 55 -13.53 -5.47 -5.34
CA PRO A 55 -13.54 -5.79 -3.90
C PRO A 55 -12.69 -7.01 -3.58
N GLY A 56 -12.02 -6.96 -2.43
CA GLY A 56 -11.18 -8.05 -1.97
C GLY A 56 -10.15 -7.56 -0.96
N VAL A 57 -9.05 -8.30 -0.88
CA VAL A 57 -7.93 -7.97 -0.01
C VAL A 57 -6.73 -7.58 -0.87
N ILE A 58 -6.15 -6.44 -0.58
CA ILE A 58 -4.93 -6.01 -1.28
C ILE A 58 -3.76 -6.83 -0.73
N ASP A 59 -3.14 -7.59 -1.62
CA ASP A 59 -2.00 -8.44 -1.29
C ASP A 59 -0.68 -7.72 -1.56
N ASP A 60 -0.64 -6.87 -2.56
CA ASP A 60 0.56 -6.13 -2.93
C ASP A 60 0.19 -4.80 -3.57
N ALA A 61 1.08 -3.82 -3.45
CA ALA A 61 0.89 -2.50 -4.03
C ALA A 61 2.22 -1.94 -4.52
N ASP A 62 2.23 -1.42 -5.73
CA ASP A 62 3.41 -0.81 -6.33
C ASP A 62 3.05 0.51 -7.00
N LEU A 63 4.02 1.39 -7.09
CA LEU A 63 3.93 2.62 -7.86
C LEU A 63 4.99 2.55 -8.95
N GLU A 64 4.57 2.51 -10.20
CA GLU A 64 5.46 2.31 -11.32
C GLU A 64 5.29 3.37 -12.40
N SER A 65 6.41 3.74 -13.02
CA SER A 65 6.35 4.63 -14.17
C SER A 65 6.04 3.82 -15.42
N ARG A 66 5.20 4.40 -16.27
CA ARG A 66 4.94 3.79 -17.58
C ARG A 66 6.06 4.13 -18.53
N THR A 67 6.30 3.24 -19.49
CA THR A 67 7.39 3.43 -20.46
C THR A 67 7.20 4.71 -21.29
N PHE A 68 8.32 5.29 -21.70
CA PHE A 68 8.38 6.48 -22.56
C PHE A 68 7.71 7.72 -21.95
N GLY A 69 7.79 7.84 -20.61
CA GLY A 69 7.30 9.04 -19.95
C GLY A 69 5.79 9.22 -20.01
N LYS A 70 5.04 8.15 -20.15
CA LYS A 70 3.58 8.22 -20.26
C LYS A 70 2.87 8.41 -18.93
N GLY A 71 3.60 8.53 -17.85
CA GLY A 71 3.04 8.78 -16.53
C GLY A 71 3.29 7.65 -15.55
N TRP A 72 2.53 7.67 -14.47
CA TRP A 72 2.69 6.72 -13.36
C TRP A 72 1.39 6.00 -13.08
N ASP A 73 1.50 4.75 -12.67
CA ASP A 73 0.37 3.94 -12.22
C ASP A 73 0.62 3.39 -10.84
N TYR A 74 -0.45 3.30 -10.05
CA TYR A 74 -0.48 2.39 -8.93
C TYR A 74 -0.97 1.05 -9.43
N GLU A 75 -0.28 0.00 -9.04
CA GLU A 75 -0.64 -1.37 -9.40
C GLU A 75 -0.94 -2.14 -8.13
N PHE A 76 -2.11 -2.74 -8.06
CA PHE A 76 -2.54 -3.50 -6.88
C PHE A 76 -2.83 -4.94 -7.26
N GLU A 77 -2.35 -5.87 -6.44
CA GLU A 77 -2.80 -7.25 -6.50
C GLU A 77 -3.91 -7.42 -5.48
N ILE A 78 -5.07 -7.85 -5.93
CA ILE A 78 -6.25 -8.01 -5.07
C ILE A 78 -6.73 -9.45 -5.16
N VAL A 79 -6.91 -10.08 -3.99
CA VAL A 79 -7.47 -11.42 -3.90
C VAL A 79 -8.94 -11.27 -3.55
N ASP A 80 -9.83 -11.81 -4.40
CA ASP A 80 -11.25 -11.69 -4.19
C ASP A 80 -11.78 -12.78 -3.25
N ALA A 81 -13.09 -12.77 -2.99
CA ALA A 81 -13.71 -13.70 -2.06
C ALA A 81 -13.61 -15.16 -2.50
N ASP A 82 -13.41 -15.39 -3.78
CA ASP A 82 -13.28 -16.74 -4.33
C ASP A 82 -11.82 -17.20 -4.39
N GLY A 83 -10.90 -16.37 -3.91
CA GLY A 83 -9.48 -16.68 -3.93
C GLY A 83 -8.79 -16.40 -5.26
N ASN A 84 -9.46 -15.74 -6.18
CA ASN A 84 -8.85 -15.35 -7.45
C ASN A 84 -8.04 -14.07 -7.26
N GLU A 85 -6.92 -14.02 -7.95
CA GLU A 85 -6.00 -12.87 -7.88
C GLU A 85 -6.20 -11.98 -9.09
N TRP A 86 -6.25 -10.68 -8.84
CA TRP A 86 -6.49 -9.68 -9.86
C TRP A 86 -5.45 -8.59 -9.77
N GLU A 87 -5.10 -8.01 -10.91
CA GLU A 87 -4.24 -6.84 -10.97
C GLU A 87 -5.09 -5.64 -11.39
N VAL A 88 -5.01 -4.58 -10.61
CA VAL A 88 -5.76 -3.35 -10.88
C VAL A 88 -4.75 -2.21 -11.05
N TYR A 89 -4.83 -1.53 -12.18
CA TYR A 89 -3.96 -0.42 -12.52
C TYR A 89 -4.73 0.88 -12.44
N ILE A 90 -4.24 1.79 -11.62
CA ILE A 90 -4.84 3.10 -11.39
C ILE A 90 -3.89 4.17 -11.92
N ASN A 91 -4.39 5.07 -12.76
CA ASN A 91 -3.60 6.23 -13.17
C ASN A 91 -3.29 7.06 -11.92
N ALA A 92 -2.02 7.15 -11.56
CA ALA A 92 -1.62 7.79 -10.31
C ALA A 92 -1.82 9.30 -10.32
N LYS A 93 -1.99 9.90 -11.48
CA LYS A 93 -2.22 11.33 -11.60
C LYS A 93 -3.69 11.68 -11.42
N THR A 94 -4.57 10.88 -12.01
CA THR A 94 -6.00 11.20 -12.09
C THR A 94 -6.89 10.32 -11.22
N GLY A 95 -6.42 9.14 -10.82
CA GLY A 95 -7.24 8.16 -10.11
C GLY A 95 -8.09 7.29 -11.02
N GLU A 96 -7.95 7.43 -12.34
CA GLU A 96 -8.72 6.62 -13.28
C GLU A 96 -8.26 5.18 -13.26
N VAL A 97 -9.22 4.25 -13.25
CA VAL A 97 -8.93 2.81 -13.37
C VAL A 97 -8.59 2.54 -14.83
N ARG A 98 -7.33 2.18 -15.08
CA ARG A 98 -6.86 1.94 -16.44
C ARG A 98 -7.07 0.50 -16.91
N LYS A 99 -6.97 -0.45 -15.97
CA LYS A 99 -6.98 -1.85 -16.34
C LYS A 99 -7.32 -2.71 -15.13
N ILE A 100 -8.14 -3.72 -15.35
CA ILE A 100 -8.39 -4.77 -14.37
C ILE A 100 -8.16 -6.08 -15.10
N GLU A 101 -7.25 -6.88 -14.59
CA GLU A 101 -6.83 -8.09 -15.25
C GLU A 101 -6.76 -9.24 -14.26
N LYS A 102 -7.35 -10.38 -14.62
CA LYS A 102 -7.26 -11.56 -13.78
C LYS A 102 -5.90 -12.23 -13.98
N ASP A 103 -5.28 -12.58 -12.87
CA ASP A 103 -4.01 -13.27 -12.91
C ASP A 103 -4.26 -14.77 -13.05
N TRP A 104 -3.77 -15.33 -14.15
CA TRP A 104 -3.93 -16.76 -14.44
C TRP A 104 -2.66 -17.50 -14.10
N PHE A 105 -2.80 -18.57 -13.34
CA PHE A 105 -1.67 -19.44 -12.97
C PHE A 105 -1.69 -20.73 -13.77
#